data_5f2be66ba400721a3846cef58b9440fc
#
_entry.id   5f2be66ba400721a3846cef58b9440fc
#
_cell.length_a   1.000
_cell.length_b   1.000
_cell.length_c   1.000
_cell.angle_alpha   90.00
_cell.angle_beta   90.00
_cell.angle_gamma   90.00
#
_symmetry.space_group_name_H-M   'P 1'
#
loop_
_entity.id
_entity.type
_entity.pdbx_description
1 polymer ?
#
loop_
_entity_poly.entity_id
_entity_poly.type
_entity_poly.pdbx_seq_one_letter_code
_entity_poly.pdbx_strand_id
1 'polypeptide(L)'
;KIGLIIIFILAGFFVPEPQNISIFPKPGDGALIFSSGFAVSLVWVSYAYTGWNSTAYIAGEVVDPKNNISRSLLISTSFVMLLYVLLNYLFLLTAPIHSMVGEVEVGYISGVNIFGEAGAKIVGMGIGILLISTVSSYVFIGPRIMQVMGEDYSTLNFLSKRNKNGIPMNAFWIQFIISMLFILSSSFEQVLLYTGIA
;
A
#
# COMPACT_ATOMS: atom_id res chain seq x y z
N LYS A 1 6.76 0.53 11.25
CA LYS A 1 6.66 0.01 9.87
C LYS A 1 8.02 0.04 9.17
N ILE A 2 8.60 1.22 8.95
CA ILE A 2 9.85 1.42 8.20
C ILE A 2 10.99 0.55 8.74
N GLY A 3 11.20 0.50 10.06
CA GLY A 3 12.25 -0.30 10.67
C GLY A 3 12.15 -1.79 10.34
N LEU A 4 10.95 -2.37 10.34
CA LEU A 4 10.74 -3.77 9.98
C LEU A 4 11.08 -4.03 8.49
N ILE A 5 10.66 -3.13 7.61
CA ILE A 5 10.97 -3.21 6.17
C ILE A 5 12.48 -3.13 5.96
N ILE A 6 13.18 -2.20 6.63
CA ILE A 6 14.63 -2.05 6.50
C ILE A 6 15.35 -3.30 7.02
N ILE A 7 14.93 -3.84 8.17
CA ILE A 7 15.53 -5.09 8.71
C ILE A 7 15.31 -6.24 7.72
N PHE A 8 14.11 -6.35 7.14
CA PHE A 8 13.81 -7.38 6.16
C PHE A 8 14.69 -7.25 4.90
N ILE A 9 14.86 -6.03 4.38
CA ILE A 9 15.73 -5.72 3.24
C ILE A 9 17.18 -6.10 3.56
N LEU A 10 17.69 -5.69 4.72
CA LEU A 10 19.07 -5.99 5.12
C LEU A 10 19.27 -7.49 5.27
N ALA A 11 18.34 -8.20 5.90
CA ALA A 11 18.43 -9.65 6.06
C ALA A 11 18.42 -10.40 4.73
N GLY A 12 17.64 -9.93 3.75
CA GLY A 12 17.57 -10.58 2.45
C GLY A 12 18.84 -10.50 1.61
N PHE A 13 19.72 -9.53 1.85
CA PHE A 13 21.04 -9.52 1.22
C PHE A 13 21.96 -10.63 1.72
N PHE A 14 21.63 -11.28 2.84
CA PHE A 14 22.38 -12.40 3.40
C PHE A 14 21.70 -13.76 3.12
N VAL A 15 20.79 -13.82 2.14
CA VAL A 15 20.15 -15.08 1.75
C VAL A 15 21.22 -16.11 1.34
N PRO A 16 21.12 -17.39 1.79
CA PRO A 16 22.13 -18.41 1.50
C PRO A 16 22.28 -18.74 0.01
N GLU A 17 21.15 -18.74 -0.71
CA GLU A 17 21.07 -19.11 -2.14
C GLU A 17 20.41 -17.98 -2.94
N PRO A 18 21.15 -16.90 -3.29
CA PRO A 18 20.58 -15.79 -4.05
C PRO A 18 20.28 -16.21 -5.49
N GLN A 19 19.14 -15.76 -6.01
CA GLN A 19 18.80 -15.94 -7.41
C GLN A 19 19.71 -15.08 -8.30
N ASN A 20 20.06 -15.62 -9.47
CA ASN A 20 20.89 -14.91 -10.43
C ASN A 20 20.05 -13.93 -11.25
N ILE A 21 20.03 -12.66 -10.82
CA ILE A 21 19.23 -11.60 -11.43
C ILE A 21 20.11 -10.74 -12.33
N SER A 22 19.72 -10.59 -13.60
CA SER A 22 20.30 -9.60 -14.49
C SER A 22 19.62 -8.25 -14.29
N ILE A 23 20.34 -7.28 -13.72
CA ILE A 23 19.87 -5.90 -13.57
C ILE A 23 19.95 -5.11 -14.89
N PHE A 24 20.86 -5.53 -15.77
CA PHE A 24 21.06 -4.85 -17.04
C PHE A 24 20.11 -5.38 -18.11
N PRO A 25 19.54 -4.49 -18.93
CA PRO A 25 18.68 -4.87 -20.04
C PRO A 25 19.41 -5.79 -21.01
N LYS A 26 18.71 -6.81 -21.48
CA LYS A 26 19.18 -7.72 -22.53
C LYS A 26 18.71 -7.23 -23.90
N PRO A 27 19.40 -7.64 -24.98
CA PRO A 27 18.89 -7.38 -26.34
C PRO A 27 17.49 -7.96 -26.52
N GLY A 28 16.51 -7.11 -26.90
CA GLY A 28 15.11 -7.47 -27.03
C GLY A 28 14.20 -6.99 -25.90
N ASP A 29 14.71 -6.66 -24.71
CA ASP A 29 13.89 -6.21 -23.58
C ASP A 29 13.14 -4.89 -23.89
N GLY A 30 13.70 -4.04 -24.79
CA GLY A 30 13.04 -2.82 -25.22
C GLY A 30 11.66 -3.06 -25.87
N ALA A 31 11.43 -4.19 -26.49
CA ALA A 31 10.14 -4.55 -27.07
C ALA A 31 9.09 -4.85 -25.97
N LEU A 32 9.53 -5.32 -24.78
CA LEU A 32 8.64 -5.62 -23.66
C LEU A 32 7.98 -4.35 -23.10
N ILE A 33 8.65 -3.20 -23.19
CA ILE A 33 8.10 -1.90 -22.73
C ILE A 33 6.83 -1.53 -23.50
N PHE A 34 6.71 -1.95 -24.75
CA PHE A 34 5.53 -1.71 -25.59
C PHE A 34 4.51 -2.85 -25.54
N SER A 35 4.70 -3.83 -24.65
CA SER A 35 3.77 -4.95 -24.49
C SER A 35 2.56 -4.56 -23.63
N SER A 36 1.41 -5.23 -23.87
CA SER A 36 0.23 -5.10 -23.03
C SER A 36 0.49 -5.52 -21.58
N GLY A 37 1.36 -6.52 -21.37
CA GLY A 37 1.75 -6.96 -20.03
C GLY A 37 2.47 -5.87 -19.24
N PHE A 38 3.36 -5.10 -19.89
CA PHE A 38 4.02 -3.96 -19.23
C PHE A 38 3.01 -2.85 -18.88
N ALA A 39 2.08 -2.54 -19.79
CA ALA A 39 1.04 -1.54 -19.53
C ALA A 39 0.17 -1.92 -18.30
N VAL A 40 -0.25 -3.19 -18.21
CA VAL A 40 -0.99 -3.70 -17.04
C VAL A 40 -0.15 -3.62 -15.78
N SER A 41 1.15 -3.96 -15.85
CA SER A 41 2.05 -3.85 -14.70
C SER A 41 2.18 -2.41 -14.19
N LEU A 42 2.18 -1.41 -15.09
CA LEU A 42 2.19 0.01 -14.70
C LEU A 42 0.92 0.42 -13.94
N VAL A 43 -0.24 -0.15 -14.27
CA VAL A 43 -1.48 0.08 -13.53
C VAL A 43 -1.32 -0.42 -12.09
N TRP A 44 -0.80 -1.63 -11.89
CA TRP A 44 -0.55 -2.17 -10.56
C TRP A 44 0.48 -1.37 -9.77
N VAL A 45 1.55 -0.91 -10.42
CA VAL A 45 2.53 -0.02 -9.80
C VAL A 45 1.87 1.30 -9.38
N SER A 46 1.06 1.91 -10.25
CA SER A 46 0.32 3.13 -9.91
C SER A 46 -0.59 2.93 -8.71
N TYR A 47 -1.28 1.79 -8.64
CA TYR A 47 -2.14 1.42 -7.52
C TYR A 47 -1.35 1.33 -6.20
N ALA A 48 -0.14 0.75 -6.22
CA ALA A 48 0.71 0.66 -5.04
C ALA A 48 1.16 2.04 -4.49
N TYR A 49 1.15 3.07 -5.34
CA TYR A 49 1.46 4.45 -4.95
C TYR A 49 0.21 5.29 -4.61
N THR A 50 -0.99 4.72 -4.62
CA THR A 50 -2.19 5.46 -4.20
C THR A 50 -2.13 5.84 -2.73
N GLY A 51 -2.85 6.91 -2.36
CA GLY A 51 -2.92 7.38 -0.97
C GLY A 51 -2.08 8.64 -0.69
N TRP A 52 -1.23 9.09 -1.62
CA TRP A 52 -0.51 10.37 -1.48
C TRP A 52 -1.47 11.56 -1.35
N ASN A 53 -2.63 11.49 -2.00
CA ASN A 53 -3.70 12.48 -1.94
C ASN A 53 -4.33 12.63 -0.54
N SER A 54 -4.18 11.62 0.33
CA SER A 54 -4.68 11.66 1.71
C SER A 54 -4.16 12.86 2.51
N THR A 55 -2.96 13.35 2.17
CA THR A 55 -2.36 14.52 2.79
C THR A 55 -3.16 15.80 2.49
N ALA A 56 -3.80 15.88 1.32
CA ALA A 56 -4.66 17.01 0.95
C ALA A 56 -5.92 17.08 1.84
N TYR A 57 -6.47 15.94 2.23
CA TYR A 57 -7.68 15.87 3.05
C TYR A 57 -7.47 16.33 4.50
N ILE A 58 -6.24 16.32 4.97
CA ILE A 58 -5.86 16.81 6.31
C ILE A 58 -5.16 18.17 6.26
N ALA A 59 -5.16 18.85 5.11
CA ALA A 59 -4.44 20.10 4.92
C ALA A 59 -4.84 21.20 5.93
N GLY A 60 -6.11 21.23 6.35
CA GLY A 60 -6.59 22.16 7.38
C GLY A 60 -6.05 21.93 8.78
N GLU A 61 -5.41 20.79 9.04
CA GLU A 61 -4.81 20.44 10.33
C GLU A 61 -3.29 20.63 10.34
N VAL A 62 -2.70 20.94 9.17
CA VAL A 62 -1.25 21.07 8.98
C VAL A 62 -0.84 22.54 9.15
N VAL A 63 0.18 22.78 9.96
CA VAL A 63 0.80 24.12 10.10
C VAL A 63 1.55 24.44 8.81
N ASP A 64 1.36 25.64 8.25
CA ASP A 64 1.91 26.07 6.95
C ASP A 64 1.72 25.00 5.83
N PRO A 65 0.45 24.69 5.48
CA PRO A 65 0.16 23.56 4.61
C PRO A 65 0.80 23.69 3.22
N LYS A 66 0.93 24.92 2.71
CA LYS A 66 1.47 25.17 1.37
C LYS A 66 2.91 24.65 1.22
N ASN A 67 3.74 24.88 2.21
CA ASN A 67 5.14 24.47 2.18
C ASN A 67 5.33 23.05 2.72
N ASN A 68 4.68 22.74 3.85
CA ASN A 68 4.90 21.48 4.54
C ASN A 68 4.27 20.28 3.81
N ILE A 69 3.11 20.43 3.18
CA ILE A 69 2.49 19.35 2.41
C ILE A 69 3.35 19.00 1.19
N SER A 70 3.73 20.00 0.39
CA SER A 70 4.54 19.76 -0.81
C SER A 70 5.87 19.10 -0.47
N ARG A 71 6.56 19.59 0.57
CA ARG A 71 7.83 19.03 1.01
C ARG A 71 7.68 17.61 1.58
N SER A 72 6.66 17.37 2.40
CA SER A 72 6.37 16.04 2.94
C SER A 72 6.05 15.03 1.85
N LEU A 73 5.23 15.41 0.87
CA LEU A 73 4.89 14.54 -0.26
C LEU A 73 6.14 14.17 -1.05
N LEU A 74 6.98 15.14 -1.38
CA LEU A 74 8.19 14.90 -2.16
C LEU A 74 9.16 13.96 -1.43
N ILE A 75 9.43 14.22 -0.16
CA ILE A 75 10.34 13.39 0.64
C ILE A 75 9.76 12.00 0.86
N SER A 76 8.49 11.90 1.27
CA SER A 76 7.89 10.60 1.58
C SER A 76 7.71 9.73 0.34
N THR A 77 7.28 10.30 -0.80
CA THR A 77 7.13 9.55 -2.05
C THR A 77 8.48 9.05 -2.57
N SER A 78 9.52 9.90 -2.55
CA SER A 78 10.86 9.50 -2.96
C SER A 78 11.42 8.39 -2.06
N PHE A 79 11.19 8.50 -0.75
CA PHE A 79 11.64 7.48 0.20
C PHE A 79 10.88 6.15 0.02
N VAL A 80 9.56 6.20 -0.17
CA VAL A 80 8.75 5.01 -0.45
C VAL A 80 9.16 4.37 -1.78
N MET A 81 9.43 5.16 -2.81
CA MET A 81 9.93 4.67 -4.09
C MET A 81 11.23 3.87 -3.92
N LEU A 82 12.17 4.40 -3.16
CA LEU A 82 13.43 3.70 -2.87
C LEU A 82 13.18 2.37 -2.15
N LEU A 83 12.33 2.37 -1.12
CA LEU A 83 11.98 1.15 -0.39
C LEU A 83 11.29 0.12 -1.29
N TYR A 84 10.39 0.54 -2.18
CA TYR A 84 9.71 -0.38 -3.09
C TYR A 84 10.67 -1.00 -4.10
N VAL A 85 11.58 -0.22 -4.66
CA VAL A 85 12.61 -0.75 -5.58
C VAL A 85 13.49 -1.77 -4.85
N LEU A 86 13.94 -1.45 -3.64
CA LEU A 86 14.76 -2.36 -2.83
C LEU A 86 14.00 -3.64 -2.44
N LEU A 87 12.73 -3.53 -2.05
CA LEU A 87 11.90 -4.69 -1.71
C LEU A 87 11.67 -5.60 -2.93
N ASN A 88 11.31 -5.03 -4.09
CA ASN A 88 11.11 -5.83 -5.30
C ASN A 88 12.41 -6.50 -5.73
N TYR A 89 13.52 -5.80 -5.67
CA TYR A 89 14.83 -6.40 -5.92
C TYR A 89 15.11 -7.56 -4.97
N LEU A 90 14.82 -7.37 -3.67
CA LEU A 90 14.98 -8.42 -2.66
C LEU A 90 14.09 -9.63 -2.95
N PHE A 91 12.82 -9.44 -3.28
CA PHE A 91 11.92 -10.56 -3.60
C PHE A 91 12.47 -11.40 -4.75
N LEU A 92 12.92 -10.74 -5.81
CA LEU A 92 13.53 -11.43 -6.94
C LEU A 92 14.85 -12.12 -6.56
N LEU A 93 15.65 -11.54 -5.66
CA LEU A 93 16.92 -12.11 -5.19
C LEU A 93 16.69 -13.36 -4.34
N THR A 94 15.65 -13.39 -3.52
CA THR A 94 15.44 -14.42 -2.49
C THR A 94 14.58 -15.58 -2.96
N ALA A 95 13.76 -15.42 -3.99
CA ALA A 95 12.85 -16.47 -4.45
C ALA A 95 12.74 -16.49 -5.98
N PRO A 96 12.60 -17.70 -6.59
CA PRO A 96 12.37 -17.80 -8.04
C PRO A 96 11.03 -17.18 -8.40
N ILE A 97 10.98 -16.47 -9.53
CA ILE A 97 9.81 -15.71 -9.96
C ILE A 97 8.54 -16.58 -10.06
N HIS A 98 8.69 -17.83 -10.51
CA HIS A 98 7.57 -18.76 -10.68
C HIS A 98 6.89 -19.14 -9.36
N SER A 99 7.58 -19.06 -8.22
CA SER A 99 6.99 -19.32 -6.90
C SER A 99 6.23 -18.12 -6.34
N MET A 100 6.37 -16.94 -6.96
CA MET A 100 5.73 -15.71 -6.53
C MET A 100 4.54 -15.31 -7.41
N VAL A 101 4.48 -15.85 -8.65
CA VAL A 101 3.41 -15.51 -9.61
C VAL A 101 2.07 -16.02 -9.12
N GLY A 102 1.09 -15.10 -8.97
CA GLY A 102 -0.25 -15.42 -8.48
C GLY A 102 -0.37 -15.48 -6.96
N GLU A 103 0.74 -15.34 -6.22
CA GLU A 103 0.72 -15.38 -4.76
C GLU A 103 0.55 -13.98 -4.17
N VAL A 104 -0.32 -13.89 -3.16
CA VAL A 104 -0.57 -12.63 -2.43
C VAL A 104 0.52 -12.38 -1.39
N GLU A 105 1.11 -13.43 -0.84
CA GLU A 105 2.01 -13.38 0.29
C GLU A 105 3.50 -13.47 -0.10
N VAL A 106 3.92 -12.70 -1.12
CA VAL A 106 5.31 -12.70 -1.63
C VAL A 106 6.34 -12.44 -0.52
N GLY A 107 6.00 -11.57 0.45
CA GLY A 107 6.86 -11.29 1.60
C GLY A 107 7.07 -12.51 2.51
N TYR A 108 6.05 -13.39 2.65
CA TYR A 108 6.18 -14.63 3.39
C TYR A 108 7.08 -15.63 2.66
N ILE A 109 6.90 -15.79 1.34
CA ILE A 109 7.72 -16.67 0.49
C ILE A 109 9.20 -16.29 0.60
N SER A 110 9.50 -15.00 0.45
CA SER A 110 10.86 -14.48 0.63
C SER A 110 11.36 -14.71 2.05
N GLY A 111 10.50 -14.54 3.05
CA GLY A 111 10.83 -14.80 4.46
C GLY A 111 11.20 -16.24 4.73
N VAL A 112 10.56 -17.22 4.07
CA VAL A 112 10.92 -18.65 4.16
C VAL A 112 12.34 -18.88 3.65
N ASN A 113 12.70 -18.28 2.52
CA ASN A 113 14.03 -18.45 1.92
C ASN A 113 15.14 -17.73 2.72
N ILE A 114 14.81 -16.63 3.42
CA ILE A 114 15.79 -15.88 4.23
C ILE A 114 15.97 -16.50 5.61
N PHE A 115 14.86 -16.85 6.28
CA PHE A 115 14.85 -17.19 7.71
C PHE A 115 14.38 -18.62 8.00
N GLY A 116 14.02 -19.41 6.97
CA GLY A 116 13.36 -20.69 7.13
C GLY A 116 11.89 -20.54 7.60
N GLU A 117 11.17 -21.65 7.72
CA GLU A 117 9.74 -21.64 8.06
C GLU A 117 9.41 -20.96 9.40
N ALA A 118 10.24 -21.16 10.42
CA ALA A 118 10.02 -20.55 11.74
C ALA A 118 10.19 -19.04 11.70
N GLY A 119 11.21 -18.55 11.00
CA GLY A 119 11.45 -17.12 10.82
C GLY A 119 10.40 -16.47 9.93
N ALA A 120 9.94 -17.15 8.88
CA ALA A 120 8.86 -16.66 8.03
C ALA A 120 7.54 -16.43 8.78
N LYS A 121 7.20 -17.29 9.76
CA LYS A 121 6.04 -17.07 10.63
C LYS A 121 6.16 -15.78 11.43
N ILE A 122 7.35 -15.45 11.93
CA ILE A 122 7.60 -14.20 12.66
C ILE A 122 7.44 -13.00 11.71
N VAL A 123 7.96 -13.10 10.48
CA VAL A 123 7.78 -12.07 9.44
C VAL A 123 6.31 -11.88 9.10
N GLY A 124 5.55 -12.98 8.90
CA GLY A 124 4.12 -12.95 8.64
C GLY A 124 3.32 -12.27 9.77
N MET A 125 3.63 -12.59 11.03
CA MET A 125 3.04 -11.89 12.18
C MET A 125 3.40 -10.39 12.17
N GLY A 126 4.65 -10.06 11.85
CA GLY A 126 5.09 -8.66 11.70
C GLY A 126 4.29 -7.93 10.62
N ILE A 127 4.09 -8.54 9.45
CA ILE A 127 3.26 -8.00 8.37
C ILE A 127 1.82 -7.79 8.86
N GLY A 128 1.24 -8.75 9.56
CA GLY A 128 -0.10 -8.63 10.15
C GLY A 128 -0.23 -7.42 11.08
N ILE A 129 0.73 -7.19 11.96
CA ILE A 129 0.78 -6.01 12.85
C ILE A 129 0.89 -4.71 12.02
N LEU A 130 1.68 -4.71 10.95
CA LEU A 130 1.80 -3.56 10.06
C LEU A 130 0.49 -3.25 9.35
N LEU A 131 -0.28 -4.27 8.95
CA LEU A 131 -1.60 -4.10 8.34
C LEU A 131 -2.60 -3.45 9.31
N ILE A 132 -2.63 -3.88 10.58
CA ILE A 132 -3.47 -3.22 11.62
C ILE A 132 -3.18 -1.72 11.68
N SER A 133 -1.89 -1.34 11.68
CA SER A 133 -1.49 0.07 11.67
C SER A 133 -1.93 0.80 10.38
N THR A 134 -1.97 0.11 9.23
CA THR A 134 -2.46 0.69 7.96
C THR A 134 -3.96 0.93 8.02
N VAL A 135 -4.74 -0.06 8.47
CA VAL A 135 -6.18 0.07 8.68
C VAL A 135 -6.50 1.26 9.60
N SER A 136 -5.77 1.41 10.71
CA SER A 136 -5.95 2.55 11.62
C SER A 136 -5.80 3.91 10.91
N SER A 137 -4.84 4.04 9.98
CA SER A 137 -4.67 5.27 9.20
C SER A 137 -5.86 5.54 8.27
N TYR A 138 -6.37 4.52 7.59
CA TYR A 138 -7.53 4.66 6.71
C TYR A 138 -8.83 4.94 7.47
N VAL A 139 -8.99 4.33 8.64
CA VAL A 139 -10.11 4.61 9.54
C VAL A 139 -10.11 6.06 10.03
N PHE A 140 -8.93 6.66 10.15
CA PHE A 140 -8.80 8.08 10.50
C PHE A 140 -9.10 9.03 9.34
N ILE A 141 -8.62 8.73 8.14
CA ILE A 141 -8.69 9.62 6.97
C ILE A 141 -10.03 9.50 6.24
N GLY A 142 -10.56 8.30 6.07
CA GLY A 142 -11.75 8.05 5.26
C GLY A 142 -13.01 8.84 5.68
N PRO A 143 -13.37 8.90 6.96
CA PRO A 143 -14.53 9.70 7.40
C PRO A 143 -14.36 11.19 7.14
N ARG A 144 -13.15 11.71 7.07
CA ARG A 144 -12.90 13.14 6.77
C ARG A 144 -13.21 13.49 5.32
N ILE A 145 -12.93 12.58 4.38
CA ILE A 145 -13.31 12.76 2.98
C ILE A 145 -14.84 12.84 2.88
N MET A 146 -15.55 11.90 3.49
CA MET A 146 -17.01 11.89 3.50
C MET A 146 -17.59 13.13 4.21
N GLN A 147 -16.93 13.62 5.25
CA GLN A 147 -17.32 14.86 5.93
C GLN A 147 -17.23 16.06 4.99
N VAL A 148 -16.13 16.23 4.26
CA VAL A 148 -15.97 17.32 3.28
C VAL A 148 -17.03 17.22 2.18
N MET A 149 -17.30 16.01 1.67
CA MET A 149 -18.40 15.78 0.73
C MET A 149 -19.77 16.22 1.33
N GLY A 150 -19.98 15.98 2.62
CA GLY A 150 -21.18 16.43 3.33
C GLY A 150 -21.25 17.96 3.54
N GLU A 151 -20.11 18.64 3.57
CA GLU A 151 -20.02 20.10 3.61
C GLU A 151 -20.30 20.72 2.23
N ASP A 152 -19.83 20.09 1.15
CA ASP A 152 -19.98 20.57 -0.22
C ASP A 152 -21.38 20.29 -0.82
N TYR A 153 -22.00 19.16 -0.46
CA TYR A 153 -23.26 18.72 -1.02
C TYR A 153 -24.38 18.69 0.02
N SER A 154 -25.42 19.50 -0.18
CA SER A 154 -26.57 19.62 0.75
C SER A 154 -27.30 18.30 1.01
N THR A 155 -27.39 17.44 0.01
CA THR A 155 -27.97 16.08 0.11
C THR A 155 -27.19 15.17 1.06
N LEU A 156 -25.91 15.41 1.23
CA LEU A 156 -25.00 14.63 2.07
C LEU A 156 -24.68 15.31 3.41
N ASN A 157 -25.34 16.41 3.74
CA ASN A 157 -25.07 17.22 4.92
C ASN A 157 -25.08 16.42 6.25
N PHE A 158 -25.77 15.28 6.31
CA PHE A 158 -25.74 14.40 7.47
C PHE A 158 -24.34 13.81 7.76
N LEU A 159 -23.45 13.73 6.75
CA LEU A 159 -22.06 13.26 6.87
C LEU A 159 -21.16 14.31 7.52
N SER A 160 -21.46 15.60 7.36
CA SER A 160 -20.65 16.70 7.91
C SER A 160 -20.83 16.88 9.41
N LYS A 161 -21.88 16.29 10.01
CA LYS A 161 -22.19 16.45 11.44
C LYS A 161 -21.10 15.85 12.32
N ARG A 162 -20.48 16.69 13.14
CA ARG A 162 -19.45 16.30 14.12
C ARG A 162 -20.08 16.11 15.51
N ASN A 163 -19.53 15.19 16.27
CA ASN A 163 -19.83 15.04 17.69
C ASN A 163 -19.13 16.13 18.52
N LYS A 164 -19.33 16.10 19.86
CA LYS A 164 -18.71 17.04 20.81
C LYS A 164 -17.16 17.05 20.75
N ASN A 165 -16.56 15.99 20.26
CA ASN A 165 -15.11 15.83 20.11
C ASN A 165 -14.61 16.14 18.68
N GLY A 166 -15.44 16.73 17.82
CA GLY A 166 -15.08 17.08 16.45
C GLY A 166 -15.04 15.89 15.45
N ILE A 167 -15.53 14.71 15.84
CA ILE A 167 -15.46 13.49 15.04
C ILE A 167 -16.75 13.35 14.20
N PRO A 168 -16.66 13.10 12.86
CA PRO A 168 -17.81 12.90 11.98
C PRO A 168 -18.37 11.47 12.10
N MET A 169 -19.12 11.20 13.18
CA MET A 169 -19.58 9.85 13.53
C MET A 169 -20.44 9.19 12.44
N ASN A 170 -21.27 9.95 11.73
CA ASN A 170 -22.11 9.39 10.65
C ASN A 170 -21.25 8.89 9.48
N ALA A 171 -20.24 9.65 9.08
CA ALA A 171 -19.29 9.25 8.06
C ALA A 171 -18.50 8.00 8.48
N PHE A 172 -18.12 7.94 9.77
CA PHE A 172 -17.42 6.78 10.34
C PHE A 172 -18.25 5.49 10.25
N TRP A 173 -19.53 5.55 10.64
CA TRP A 173 -20.42 4.41 10.57
C TRP A 173 -20.69 3.95 9.14
N ILE A 174 -20.85 4.88 8.19
CA ILE A 174 -21.03 4.54 6.77
C ILE A 174 -19.78 3.84 6.22
N GLN A 175 -18.59 4.38 6.49
CA GLN A 175 -17.35 3.72 6.09
C GLN A 175 -17.26 2.30 6.66
N PHE A 176 -17.58 2.13 7.93
CA PHE A 176 -17.58 0.82 8.59
C PHE A 176 -18.54 -0.16 7.90
N ILE A 177 -19.77 0.25 7.65
CA ILE A 177 -20.80 -0.59 7.01
C ILE A 177 -20.35 -0.99 5.60
N ILE A 178 -19.88 -0.02 4.78
CA ILE A 178 -19.38 -0.30 3.43
C ILE A 178 -18.20 -1.27 3.46
N SER A 179 -17.23 -1.04 4.36
CA SER A 179 -16.08 -1.94 4.50
C SER A 179 -16.50 -3.35 4.90
N MET A 180 -17.46 -3.49 5.83
CA MET A 180 -17.98 -4.81 6.23
C MET A 180 -18.72 -5.50 5.09
N LEU A 181 -19.49 -4.77 4.30
CA LEU A 181 -20.16 -5.32 3.11
C LEU A 181 -19.15 -5.87 2.10
N PHE A 182 -18.08 -5.15 1.83
CA PHE A 182 -17.02 -5.63 0.94
C PHE A 182 -16.31 -6.86 1.50
N ILE A 183 -15.97 -6.88 2.78
CA ILE A 183 -15.30 -8.02 3.42
C ILE A 183 -16.18 -9.28 3.39
N LEU A 184 -17.50 -9.12 3.59
CA LEU A 184 -18.43 -10.26 3.66
C LEU A 184 -18.91 -10.72 2.27
N SER A 185 -18.91 -9.87 1.26
CA SER A 185 -19.52 -10.14 -0.05
C SER A 185 -18.53 -10.50 -1.15
N SER A 186 -17.24 -10.22 -0.98
CA SER A 186 -16.26 -10.30 -2.08
C SER A 186 -14.94 -10.91 -1.62
N SER A 187 -14.27 -11.64 -2.52
CA SER A 187 -12.89 -12.06 -2.30
C SER A 187 -11.94 -10.85 -2.40
N PHE A 188 -10.74 -10.98 -1.85
CA PHE A 188 -9.71 -9.95 -1.92
C PHE A 188 -9.45 -9.49 -3.37
N GLU A 189 -9.33 -10.43 -4.30
CA GLU A 189 -9.10 -10.13 -5.72
C GLU A 189 -10.24 -9.32 -6.35
N GLN A 190 -11.50 -9.67 -6.03
CA GLN A 190 -12.66 -8.94 -6.53
C GLN A 190 -12.71 -7.51 -6.00
N VAL A 191 -12.44 -7.30 -4.71
CA VAL A 191 -12.36 -5.96 -4.13
C VAL A 191 -11.28 -5.14 -4.81
N LEU A 192 -10.11 -5.74 -5.08
CA LEU A 192 -9.00 -5.11 -5.76
C LEU A 192 -9.35 -4.68 -7.19
N LEU A 193 -10.02 -5.57 -7.94
CA LEU A 193 -10.49 -5.27 -9.30
C LEU A 193 -11.52 -4.13 -9.30
N TYR A 194 -12.51 -4.16 -8.40
CA TYR A 194 -13.54 -3.10 -8.32
C TYR A 194 -12.94 -1.74 -7.95
N THR A 195 -11.97 -1.70 -7.05
CA THR A 195 -11.34 -0.45 -6.61
C THR A 195 -10.25 0.04 -7.56
N GLY A 196 -9.63 -0.85 -8.33
CA GLY A 196 -8.58 -0.51 -9.31
C GLY A 196 -9.11 0.00 -10.65
N ILE A 197 -10.41 -0.21 -10.95
CA ILE A 197 -11.08 0.28 -12.17
C ILE A 197 -11.75 1.64 -11.93
N ALA A 198 -12.02 2.01 -10.67
CA ALA A 198 -12.65 3.27 -10.29
C ALA A 198 -11.63 4.42 -10.22
#